data_f4998355021c8e1277a524c92396a393
#
_entry.id   f4998355021c8e1277a524c92396a393
#
_cell.length_a   1.000
_cell.length_b   1.000
_cell.length_c   1.000
_cell.angle_alpha   90.00
_cell.angle_beta   90.00
_cell.angle_gamma   90.00
#
_symmetry.space_group_name_H-M   'P 1'
#
loop_
_entity.id
_entity.type
_entity.pdbx_description
1 polymer ?
#
loop_
_entity_poly.entity_id
_entity_poly.type
_entity_poly.pdbx_seq_one_letter_code
_entity_poly.pdbx_strand_id
1 'polypeptide(L)'
;AMPDLTLAFDNHALPWHTSVIVSGPDQPGALLAVSTAFARAKLVVHTARVASRGASIDDRFTVTDRLGHKLTDASMHVVQQYLAGEKTPRWPRR
;
A
#
# COMPACT_ATOMS: atom_id res chain seq x y z
N ALA A 1 -4.26 -9.71 6.84
CA ALA A 1 -2.88 -9.30 7.07
C ALA A 1 -1.93 -10.10 6.21
N MET A 2 -0.91 -9.43 5.70
CA MET A 2 0.07 -10.05 4.81
C MET A 2 1.47 -9.58 5.24
N PRO A 3 2.00 -10.12 6.34
CA PRO A 3 3.28 -9.64 6.86
C PRO A 3 4.48 -9.95 5.96
N ASP A 4 4.33 -10.91 5.05
CA ASP A 4 5.42 -11.26 4.15
C ASP A 4 5.54 -10.33 2.94
N LEU A 5 4.58 -9.43 2.74
CA LEU A 5 4.66 -8.45 1.68
C LEU A 5 5.46 -7.24 2.15
N THR A 6 6.28 -6.73 1.25
CA THR A 6 7.09 -5.54 1.49
C THR A 6 6.56 -4.41 0.64
N LEU A 7 6.41 -3.24 1.26
CA LEU A 7 6.04 -2.01 0.56
C LEU A 7 7.26 -1.09 0.53
N ALA A 8 7.63 -0.65 -0.66
CA ALA A 8 8.68 0.35 -0.83
C ALA A 8 8.04 1.61 -1.41
N PHE A 9 8.10 2.69 -0.64
CA PHE A 9 7.53 3.98 -1.04
C PHE A 9 8.63 4.88 -1.59
N ASP A 10 8.33 5.61 -2.65
CA ASP A 10 9.28 6.51 -3.25
C ASP A 10 8.57 7.80 -3.68
N ASN A 11 8.90 8.91 -3.02
CA ASN A 11 8.37 10.22 -3.34
C ASN A 11 9.19 10.99 -4.36
N HIS A 12 10.31 10.40 -4.81
CA HIS A 12 11.21 11.08 -5.74
C HIS A 12 11.11 10.55 -7.16
N ALA A 13 10.47 9.40 -7.35
CA ALA A 13 10.39 8.78 -8.67
C ALA A 13 9.48 9.54 -9.63
N LEU A 14 8.42 10.19 -9.12
CA LEU A 14 7.39 10.84 -9.92
C LEU A 14 7.15 12.24 -9.42
N PRO A 15 6.75 13.18 -10.31
CA PRO A 15 6.58 14.58 -9.89
C PRO A 15 5.38 14.80 -8.96
N TRP A 16 4.27 14.08 -9.15
CA TRP A 16 3.03 14.39 -8.46
C TRP A 16 2.45 13.26 -7.62
N HIS A 17 3.05 12.08 -7.66
CA HIS A 17 2.52 10.90 -7.00
C HIS A 17 3.59 10.21 -6.18
N THR A 18 3.17 9.43 -5.19
CA THR A 18 4.04 8.50 -4.51
C THR A 18 4.03 7.18 -5.26
N SER A 19 5.21 6.67 -5.58
CA SER A 19 5.35 5.34 -6.16
C SER A 19 5.41 4.32 -5.04
N VAL A 20 4.66 3.23 -5.17
CA VAL A 20 4.67 2.13 -4.21
C VAL A 20 4.99 0.85 -4.93
N ILE A 21 6.03 0.17 -4.50
CA ILE A 21 6.39 -1.14 -5.05
C ILE A 21 6.06 -2.18 -3.99
N VAL A 22 5.24 -3.16 -4.37
CA VAL A 22 4.83 -4.25 -3.49
C VAL A 22 5.52 -5.51 -3.97
N SER A 23 6.27 -6.14 -3.08
CA SER A 23 6.99 -7.37 -3.41
C SER A 23 6.82 -8.39 -2.31
N GLY A 24 6.98 -9.65 -2.68
CA GLY A 24 6.88 -10.75 -1.75
C GLY A 24 6.33 -12.00 -2.42
N PRO A 25 5.99 -13.02 -1.62
CA PRO A 25 5.43 -14.25 -2.16
C PRO A 25 4.09 -14.00 -2.84
N ASP A 26 3.85 -14.67 -3.96
CA ASP A 26 2.55 -14.64 -4.62
C ASP A 26 1.62 -15.55 -3.83
N GLN A 27 0.65 -14.96 -3.17
CA GLN A 27 -0.28 -15.69 -2.33
C GLN A 27 -1.70 -15.18 -2.54
N PRO A 28 -2.70 -16.05 -2.32
CA PRO A 28 -4.10 -15.64 -2.51
C PRO A 28 -4.44 -14.43 -1.65
N GLY A 29 -5.14 -13.48 -2.26
CA GLY A 29 -5.60 -12.30 -1.54
C GLY A 29 -4.56 -11.20 -1.38
N ALA A 30 -3.35 -11.35 -1.93
CA ALA A 30 -2.31 -10.34 -1.77
C ALA A 30 -2.74 -8.99 -2.32
N LEU A 31 -3.26 -8.96 -3.54
CA LEU A 31 -3.71 -7.70 -4.15
C LEU A 31 -4.86 -7.09 -3.37
N LEU A 32 -5.80 -7.92 -2.90
CA LEU A 32 -6.92 -7.44 -2.09
C LEU A 32 -6.42 -6.83 -0.78
N ALA A 33 -5.46 -7.48 -0.13
CA ALA A 33 -4.91 -6.98 1.13
C ALA A 33 -4.25 -5.61 0.94
N VAL A 34 -3.48 -5.45 -0.14
CA VAL A 34 -2.82 -4.17 -0.44
C VAL A 34 -3.86 -3.10 -0.75
N SER A 35 -4.83 -3.41 -1.61
CA SER A 35 -5.88 -2.46 -1.98
C SER A 35 -6.69 -2.04 -0.76
N THR A 36 -6.98 -2.98 0.14
CA THR A 36 -7.70 -2.69 1.36
C THR A 36 -6.89 -1.79 2.28
N ALA A 37 -5.58 -2.04 2.40
CA ALA A 37 -4.72 -1.20 3.21
C ALA A 37 -4.68 0.24 2.69
N PHE A 38 -4.58 0.41 1.37
CA PHE A 38 -4.63 1.74 0.76
C PHE A 38 -5.96 2.43 1.07
N ALA A 39 -7.08 1.72 0.90
CA ALA A 39 -8.40 2.28 1.13
C ALA A 39 -8.58 2.69 2.60
N ARG A 40 -8.14 1.86 3.52
CA ARG A 40 -8.24 2.16 4.96
C ARG A 40 -7.37 3.34 5.35
N ALA A 41 -6.25 3.51 4.69
CA ALA A 41 -5.36 4.65 4.93
C ALA A 41 -5.83 5.90 4.19
N LYS A 42 -6.98 5.86 3.51
CA LYS A 42 -7.58 6.98 2.80
C LYS A 42 -6.74 7.45 1.62
N LEU A 43 -6.13 6.54 0.92
CA LEU A 43 -5.33 6.86 -0.25
C LEU A 43 -6.13 6.68 -1.53
N VAL A 44 -5.72 7.41 -2.56
CA VAL A 44 -6.26 7.29 -3.90
C VAL A 44 -5.22 6.60 -4.77
N VAL A 45 -5.62 5.50 -5.40
CA VAL A 45 -4.75 4.78 -6.34
C VAL A 45 -5.02 5.34 -7.73
N HIS A 46 -3.99 5.87 -8.36
CA HIS A 46 -4.10 6.45 -9.71
C HIS A 46 -3.78 5.45 -10.78
N THR A 47 -2.74 4.64 -10.58
CA THR A 47 -2.38 3.57 -11.51
C THR A 47 -1.95 2.34 -10.74
N ALA A 48 -2.11 1.19 -11.38
CA ALA A 48 -1.66 -0.08 -10.83
C ALA A 48 -1.08 -0.91 -11.97
N ARG A 49 0.08 -1.52 -11.71
CA ARG A 49 0.70 -2.47 -12.63
C ARG A 49 1.00 -3.72 -11.84
N VAL A 50 0.30 -4.78 -12.17
CA VAL A 50 0.42 -6.06 -11.47
C VAL A 50 1.34 -6.96 -12.29
N ALA A 51 2.35 -7.51 -11.65
CA ALA A 51 3.29 -8.41 -12.30
C ALA A 51 3.68 -9.52 -11.34
N SER A 52 4.03 -10.67 -11.89
CA SER A 52 4.53 -11.78 -11.10
C SER A 52 5.77 -12.35 -11.76
N ARG A 53 6.65 -12.93 -10.94
CA ARG A 53 7.86 -13.58 -11.37
C ARG A 53 7.98 -14.88 -10.62
N GLY A 54 7.64 -15.98 -11.29
CA GLY A 54 7.62 -17.27 -10.64
C GLY A 54 6.64 -17.24 -9.48
N ALA A 55 7.13 -17.49 -8.27
CA ALA A 55 6.32 -17.50 -7.06
C ALA A 55 6.29 -16.16 -6.32
N SER A 56 6.78 -15.09 -6.94
CA SER A 56 6.86 -13.77 -6.33
C SER A 56 6.03 -12.76 -7.10
N ILE A 57 5.59 -11.71 -6.41
CA ILE A 57 4.92 -10.57 -7.04
C ILE A 57 5.84 -9.35 -7.03
N ASP A 58 5.62 -8.47 -7.99
CA ASP A 58 6.33 -7.21 -8.12
C ASP A 58 5.31 -6.20 -8.68
N ASP A 59 4.41 -5.76 -7.82
CA ASP A 59 3.32 -4.88 -8.21
C ASP A 59 3.72 -3.43 -7.96
N ARG A 60 3.27 -2.53 -8.84
CA ARG A 60 3.59 -1.12 -8.73
C ARG A 60 2.33 -0.29 -8.76
N PHE A 61 2.28 0.68 -7.87
CA PHE A 61 1.13 1.58 -7.75
C PHE A 61 1.61 3.01 -7.71
N THR A 62 0.79 3.93 -8.25
CA THR A 62 0.99 5.34 -7.97
C THR A 62 -0.19 5.81 -7.15
N VAL A 63 0.09 6.48 -6.04
CA VAL A 63 -0.94 6.86 -5.08
C VAL A 63 -0.72 8.30 -4.62
N THR A 64 -1.80 8.89 -4.11
CA THR A 64 -1.77 10.16 -3.40
C THR A 64 -2.72 10.06 -2.21
N ASP A 65 -2.71 11.10 -1.37
CA ASP A 65 -3.78 11.26 -0.40
C ASP A 65 -5.05 11.78 -1.11
N ARG A 66 -6.10 12.05 -0.34
CA ARG A 66 -7.36 12.50 -0.91
C ARG A 66 -7.29 13.88 -1.53
N LEU A 67 -6.32 14.67 -1.12
CA LEU A 67 -6.13 16.02 -1.64
C LEU A 67 -5.20 16.05 -2.85
N GLY A 68 -4.73 14.89 -3.29
CA GLY A 68 -3.84 14.79 -4.43
C GLY A 68 -2.37 15.02 -4.10
N HIS A 69 -2.02 14.99 -2.82
CA HIS A 69 -0.63 15.20 -2.40
C HIS A 69 0.11 13.88 -2.25
N LYS A 70 1.43 13.93 -2.39
CA LYS A 70 2.27 12.79 -2.09
C LYS A 70 2.13 12.42 -0.62
N LEU A 71 2.39 11.15 -0.31
CA LEU A 71 2.25 10.66 1.05
C LEU A 71 3.34 11.24 1.95
N THR A 72 2.96 11.48 3.19
CA THR A 72 3.91 11.77 4.26
C THR A 72 4.46 10.46 4.82
N ASP A 73 5.54 10.55 5.59
CA ASP A 73 6.07 9.36 6.28
C ASP A 73 5.03 8.76 7.22
N ALA A 74 4.23 9.61 7.88
CA ALA A 74 3.18 9.12 8.75
C ALA A 74 2.13 8.32 7.99
N SER A 75 1.73 8.79 6.80
CA SER A 75 0.77 8.06 5.96
C SER A 75 1.34 6.73 5.50
N MET A 76 2.61 6.70 5.11
CA MET A 76 3.26 5.46 4.71
C MET A 76 3.25 4.43 5.83
N HIS A 77 3.53 4.89 7.05
CA HIS A 77 3.53 4.03 8.22
C HIS A 77 2.15 3.44 8.47
N VAL A 78 1.10 4.25 8.33
CA VAL A 78 -0.28 3.80 8.52
C VAL A 78 -0.63 2.70 7.52
N VAL A 79 -0.23 2.86 6.26
CA VAL A 79 -0.48 1.82 5.25
C VAL A 79 0.18 0.51 5.66
N GLN A 80 1.43 0.58 6.11
CA GLN A 80 2.15 -0.61 6.52
C GLN A 80 1.51 -1.28 7.72
N GLN A 81 1.01 -0.50 8.66
CA GLN A 81 0.31 -1.06 9.82
C GLN A 81 -0.96 -1.79 9.42
N TYR A 82 -1.75 -1.23 8.50
CA TYR A 82 -2.94 -1.91 8.01
C TYR A 82 -2.60 -3.20 7.28
N LEU A 83 -1.56 -3.17 6.46
CA LEU A 83 -1.17 -4.37 5.72
C LEU A 83 -0.70 -5.48 6.65
N ALA A 84 0.04 -5.13 7.69
CA ALA A 84 0.52 -6.10 8.68
C ALA A 84 -0.57 -6.58 9.63
N GLY A 85 -1.74 -5.94 9.62
CA GLY A 85 -2.83 -6.26 10.53
C GLY A 85 -2.65 -5.73 11.93
N GLU A 86 -1.69 -4.82 12.13
CA GLU A 86 -1.41 -4.25 13.45
C GLU A 86 -2.35 -3.12 13.82
N LYS A 87 -2.92 -2.46 12.82
CA LYS A 87 -3.79 -1.34 13.07
C LYS A 87 -5.20 -1.72 12.69
N THR A 88 -6.12 -1.61 13.63
CA THR A 88 -7.53 -1.85 13.37
C THR A 88 -8.32 -0.62 13.76
N PRO A 89 -9.40 -0.30 13.05
CA PRO A 89 -10.26 0.80 13.47
C PRO A 89 -10.82 0.48 14.84
N ARG A 90 -10.66 1.41 15.74
CA ARG A 90 -11.11 1.20 17.07
C ARG A 90 -12.01 2.30 17.42
N TRP A 91 -13.17 2.03 17.68
CA TRP A 91 -14.11 3.00 17.97
C TRP A 91 -14.81 2.75 19.13
N PRO A 92 -14.93 3.71 19.42
CA PRO A 92 -14.32 4.16 20.57
C PRO A 92 -14.40 3.02 21.37
N ARG A 93 -14.06 2.91 21.63
CA ARG A 93 -14.28 1.75 22.06
C ARG A 93 -14.81 1.77 23.15
N ARG A 94 -14.97 1.98 22.92
CA ARG A 94 -15.33 1.87 23.74
C ARG A 94 -15.12 1.83 24.31
#